data_cacebba103cf836d95eba2baa70eaa9c
#
_entry.id   cacebba103cf836d95eba2baa70eaa9c
#
_cell.length_a   1.000
_cell.length_b   1.000
_cell.length_c   1.000
_cell.angle_alpha   90.00
_cell.angle_beta   90.00
_cell.angle_gamma   90.00
#
_symmetry.space_group_name_H-M   'P 1'
#
loop_
_entity.id
_entity.type
_entity.pdbx_description
1 polymer ?
#
loop_
_entity_poly.entity_id
_entity_poly.type
_entity_poly.pdbx_seq_one_letter_code
_entity_poly.pdbx_strand_id
1 'polypeptide(L)'
;MAANTIPIYTKTPVIAFSTLIQTANTAKDGTGTVSLIFTAGADGARVERVRSRAVGTNVATVLRIFINNGSDPTTATNNVLYAEKTIAATTLSEAAELALNELPTATDATAFPLYLPAGYRLYCTIGTTVAAGLRVMAVGANY
;
A
#
# COMPACT_ATOMS: atom_id res chain seq x y z
N MET A 1 -32.67 -12.22 -6.21
CA MET A 1 -31.33 -12.58 -5.72
C MET A 1 -31.49 -13.40 -4.45
N ALA A 2 -30.91 -14.59 -4.39
CA ALA A 2 -30.88 -15.34 -3.14
C ALA A 2 -29.97 -14.61 -2.13
N ALA A 3 -30.45 -14.42 -0.90
CA ALA A 3 -29.62 -13.85 0.16
C ALA A 3 -28.46 -14.81 0.45
N ASN A 4 -27.25 -14.28 0.60
CA ASN A 4 -26.13 -15.08 1.06
C ASN A 4 -26.35 -15.44 2.53
N THR A 5 -26.64 -16.70 2.77
CA THR A 5 -26.91 -17.25 4.14
C THR A 5 -25.68 -17.81 4.83
N ILE A 6 -24.53 -17.81 4.14
CA ILE A 6 -23.27 -18.33 4.64
C ILE A 6 -22.32 -17.16 4.90
N PRO A 7 -21.73 -17.04 6.10
CA PRO A 7 -20.72 -16.02 6.37
C PRO A 7 -19.56 -16.13 5.37
N ILE A 8 -19.16 -14.99 4.78
CA ILE A 8 -18.03 -14.93 3.85
C ILE A 8 -16.77 -14.69 4.69
N TYR A 9 -15.91 -15.69 4.72
CA TYR A 9 -14.58 -15.59 5.32
C TYR A 9 -13.52 -15.58 4.23
N THR A 10 -12.44 -14.86 4.49
CA THR A 10 -11.25 -14.95 3.63
C THR A 10 -10.62 -16.33 3.72
N LYS A 11 -10.26 -16.90 2.58
CA LYS A 11 -9.75 -18.28 2.47
C LYS A 11 -8.24 -18.35 2.30
N THR A 12 -7.68 -17.45 1.48
CA THR A 12 -6.29 -17.51 1.07
C THR A 12 -5.51 -16.33 1.64
N PRO A 13 -4.62 -16.55 2.64
CA PRO A 13 -3.75 -15.48 3.14
C PRO A 13 -2.85 -14.94 2.03
N VAL A 14 -2.66 -13.63 2.02
CA VAL A 14 -1.77 -12.94 1.07
C VAL A 14 -0.88 -11.98 1.82
N ILE A 15 0.42 -12.13 1.61
CA ILE A 15 1.44 -11.14 1.96
C ILE A 15 2.11 -10.73 0.67
N ALA A 16 1.86 -9.50 0.24
CA ALA A 16 2.42 -8.96 -0.99
C ALA A 16 3.31 -7.75 -0.67
N PHE A 17 4.31 -7.51 -1.48
CA PHE A 17 5.27 -6.43 -1.22
C PHE A 17 5.74 -5.77 -2.52
N SER A 18 6.08 -4.50 -2.39
CA SER A 18 6.57 -3.67 -3.50
C SER A 18 7.96 -4.08 -3.98
N THR A 19 8.31 -3.64 -5.17
CA THR A 19 9.72 -3.44 -5.53
C THR A 19 10.36 -2.42 -4.58
N LEU A 20 11.67 -2.24 -4.65
CA LEU A 20 12.35 -1.16 -3.94
C LEU A 20 11.91 0.19 -4.52
N ILE A 21 11.39 1.07 -3.66
CA ILE A 21 10.89 2.38 -4.07
C ILE A 21 11.92 3.42 -3.67
N GLN A 22 12.49 4.12 -4.65
CA GLN A 22 13.52 5.15 -4.45
C GLN A 22 13.15 6.49 -5.10
N THR A 23 12.47 6.43 -6.25
CA THR A 23 12.17 7.60 -7.07
C THR A 23 10.87 8.26 -6.65
N ALA A 24 10.89 9.57 -6.49
CA ALA A 24 9.69 10.35 -6.20
C ALA A 24 8.68 10.27 -7.35
N ASN A 25 7.41 10.23 -6.96
CA ASN A 25 6.28 10.48 -7.85
C ASN A 25 5.40 11.55 -7.19
N THR A 26 5.37 12.73 -7.79
CA THR A 26 4.62 13.87 -7.25
C THR A 26 3.16 13.90 -7.71
N ALA A 27 2.78 13.06 -8.68
CA ALA A 27 1.40 12.93 -9.11
C ALA A 27 0.52 12.40 -7.97
N LYS A 28 -0.60 13.08 -7.73
CA LYS A 28 -1.57 12.70 -6.68
C LYS A 28 -2.80 11.99 -7.24
N ASP A 29 -2.80 11.72 -8.52
CA ASP A 29 -3.83 11.01 -9.26
C ASP A 29 -3.50 9.52 -9.50
N GLY A 30 -2.37 9.04 -8.97
CA GLY A 30 -1.93 7.65 -9.10
C GLY A 30 -1.30 7.30 -10.43
N THR A 31 -1.04 8.29 -11.30
CA THR A 31 -0.29 8.11 -12.55
C THR A 31 1.22 8.17 -12.32
N GLY A 32 2.00 7.95 -13.38
CA GLY A 32 3.46 7.97 -13.33
C GLY A 32 4.05 6.67 -12.78
N THR A 33 5.21 6.76 -12.14
CA THR A 33 5.89 5.58 -11.57
C THR A 33 5.21 5.15 -10.28
N VAL A 34 4.45 4.06 -10.34
CA VAL A 34 3.78 3.45 -9.19
C VAL A 34 4.32 2.04 -8.94
N SER A 35 4.29 1.59 -7.70
CA SER A 35 4.68 0.24 -7.32
C SER A 35 3.46 -0.55 -6.84
N LEU A 36 3.21 -1.70 -7.45
CA LEU A 36 2.13 -2.60 -7.03
C LEU A 36 2.46 -3.22 -5.68
N ILE A 37 1.50 -3.21 -4.75
CA ILE A 37 1.64 -3.82 -3.42
C ILE A 37 0.58 -4.86 -3.10
N PHE A 38 -0.53 -4.91 -3.84
CA PHE A 38 -1.57 -5.91 -3.62
C PHE A 38 -2.48 -6.04 -4.85
N THR A 39 -2.94 -7.25 -5.12
CA THR A 39 -3.98 -7.52 -6.12
C THR A 39 -5.05 -8.40 -5.49
N ALA A 40 -6.31 -7.96 -5.53
CA ALA A 40 -7.44 -8.75 -5.06
C ALA A 40 -7.70 -9.94 -5.99
N GLY A 41 -8.05 -11.07 -5.40
CA GLY A 41 -8.42 -12.30 -6.12
C GLY A 41 -9.74 -12.18 -6.88
N ALA A 42 -10.18 -13.30 -7.48
CA ALA A 42 -11.38 -13.35 -8.31
C ALA A 42 -12.68 -13.05 -7.54
N ASP A 43 -12.70 -13.30 -6.23
CA ASP A 43 -13.86 -13.05 -5.37
C ASP A 43 -13.65 -11.81 -4.48
N GLY A 44 -12.61 -11.03 -4.74
CA GLY A 44 -12.22 -9.88 -3.93
C GLY A 44 -11.21 -10.23 -2.85
N ALA A 45 -10.91 -9.25 -2.00
CA ALA A 45 -9.94 -9.41 -0.92
C ALA A 45 -10.25 -8.50 0.27
N ARG A 46 -9.71 -8.88 1.42
CA ARG A 46 -9.62 -8.04 2.62
C ARG A 46 -8.17 -7.75 2.91
N VAL A 47 -7.79 -6.47 2.89
CA VAL A 47 -6.46 -6.00 3.27
C VAL A 47 -6.52 -5.50 4.71
N GLU A 48 -5.73 -6.09 5.59
CA GLU A 48 -5.74 -5.78 7.03
C GLU A 48 -4.88 -4.56 7.34
N ARG A 49 -3.72 -4.46 6.68
CA ARG A 49 -2.74 -3.40 6.94
C ARG A 49 -1.72 -3.26 5.82
N VAL A 50 -1.12 -2.09 5.77
CA VAL A 50 0.06 -1.81 4.94
C VAL A 50 1.19 -1.38 5.86
N ARG A 51 2.37 -1.94 5.65
CA ARG A 51 3.59 -1.65 6.42
C ARG A 51 4.70 -1.19 5.49
N SER A 52 5.53 -0.29 5.97
CA SER A 52 6.76 0.08 5.27
C SER A 52 7.95 0.23 6.22
N ARG A 53 9.12 -0.09 5.70
CA ARG A 53 10.40 0.22 6.34
C ARG A 53 11.37 0.77 5.32
N ALA A 54 12.21 1.68 5.76
CA ALA A 54 13.40 2.09 5.01
C ALA A 54 14.37 0.90 4.90
N VAL A 55 15.14 0.87 3.82
CA VAL A 55 16.20 -0.15 3.62
C VAL A 55 17.55 0.38 4.10
N GLY A 56 17.61 1.66 4.45
CA GLY A 56 18.82 2.30 4.96
C GLY A 56 18.59 3.77 5.28
N THR A 57 19.61 4.58 5.18
CA THR A 57 19.57 6.02 5.43
C THR A 57 18.80 6.74 4.33
N ASN A 58 17.73 7.41 4.70
CA ASN A 58 16.86 8.16 3.80
C ASN A 58 16.48 9.52 4.38
N VAL A 59 16.24 10.49 3.51
CA VAL A 59 15.54 11.74 3.86
C VAL A 59 14.06 11.46 4.12
N ALA A 60 13.36 12.41 4.74
CA ALA A 60 11.93 12.30 4.95
C ALA A 60 11.16 12.30 3.63
N THR A 61 10.05 11.55 3.59
CA THR A 61 9.16 11.46 2.43
C THR A 61 7.72 11.23 2.87
N VAL A 62 6.79 11.23 1.93
CA VAL A 62 5.39 10.82 2.15
C VAL A 62 5.12 9.56 1.33
N LEU A 63 4.72 8.50 2.00
CA LEU A 63 4.18 7.30 1.35
C LEU A 63 2.71 7.56 1.00
N ARG A 64 2.34 7.29 -0.26
CA ARG A 64 0.96 7.39 -0.75
C ARG A 64 0.47 6.02 -1.19
N ILE A 65 -0.74 5.70 -0.82
CA ILE A 65 -1.43 4.46 -1.22
C ILE A 65 -2.60 4.83 -2.12
N PHE A 66 -2.66 4.20 -3.28
CA PHE A 66 -3.73 4.37 -4.27
C PHE A 66 -4.51 3.07 -4.43
N ILE A 67 -5.83 3.20 -4.52
CA ILE A 67 -6.70 2.13 -5.00
C ILE A 67 -6.85 2.29 -6.52
N ASN A 68 -6.65 1.20 -7.23
CA ASN A 68 -6.88 1.10 -8.67
C ASN A 68 -8.00 0.11 -8.94
N ASN A 69 -8.87 0.41 -9.90
CA ASN A 69 -10.03 -0.40 -10.27
C ASN A 69 -9.70 -1.68 -11.07
N GLY A 70 -8.45 -2.07 -11.14
CA GLY A 70 -7.98 -3.23 -11.90
C GLY A 70 -7.58 -2.92 -13.34
N SER A 71 -7.77 -1.68 -13.80
CA SER A 71 -7.41 -1.22 -15.15
C SER A 71 -6.01 -0.60 -15.18
N ASP A 72 -5.64 0.00 -16.31
CA ASP A 72 -4.33 0.63 -16.50
C ASP A 72 -4.09 1.77 -15.50
N PRO A 73 -3.04 1.70 -14.66
CA PRO A 73 -2.74 2.73 -13.67
C PRO A 73 -2.24 4.04 -14.30
N THR A 74 -1.85 4.06 -15.57
CA THR A 74 -1.44 5.30 -16.26
C THR A 74 -2.61 6.23 -16.56
N THR A 75 -3.84 5.75 -16.43
CA THR A 75 -5.07 6.52 -16.60
C THR A 75 -5.56 7.00 -15.22
N ALA A 76 -5.53 8.30 -14.98
CA ALA A 76 -5.87 8.90 -13.68
C ALA A 76 -7.25 8.49 -13.13
N THR A 77 -8.25 8.38 -14.00
CA THR A 77 -9.63 8.00 -13.62
C THR A 77 -9.76 6.57 -13.07
N ASN A 78 -8.73 5.74 -13.25
CA ASN A 78 -8.70 4.38 -12.72
C ASN A 78 -8.15 4.32 -11.29
N ASN A 79 -7.61 5.43 -10.77
CA ASN A 79 -6.93 5.48 -9.50
C ASN A 79 -7.59 6.49 -8.55
N VAL A 80 -7.49 6.22 -7.26
CA VAL A 80 -7.85 7.18 -6.22
C VAL A 80 -6.81 7.16 -5.11
N LEU A 81 -6.38 8.34 -4.66
CA LEU A 81 -5.53 8.46 -3.47
C LEU A 81 -6.35 8.06 -2.25
N TYR A 82 -5.93 6.99 -1.59
CA TYR A 82 -6.65 6.40 -0.47
C TYR A 82 -6.08 6.79 0.89
N ALA A 83 -4.75 6.75 1.03
CA ALA A 83 -4.09 7.06 2.29
C ALA A 83 -2.71 7.67 2.06
N GLU A 84 -2.30 8.51 2.99
CA GLU A 84 -0.94 9.08 3.05
C GLU A 84 -0.33 8.84 4.44
N LYS A 85 0.98 8.60 4.45
CA LYS A 85 1.77 8.47 5.68
C LYS A 85 3.08 9.20 5.55
N THR A 86 3.32 10.15 6.45
CA THR A 86 4.65 10.77 6.58
C THR A 86 5.65 9.73 7.09
N ILE A 87 6.73 9.58 6.37
CA ILE A 87 7.88 8.76 6.72
C ILE A 87 9.01 9.69 7.13
N ALA A 88 9.40 9.66 8.39
CA ALA A 88 10.50 10.47 8.90
C ALA A 88 11.83 10.07 8.24
N ALA A 89 12.80 10.97 8.27
CA ALA A 89 14.16 10.63 7.87
C ALA A 89 14.69 9.48 8.73
N THR A 90 15.47 8.61 8.12
CA THR A 90 16.06 7.44 8.80
C THR A 90 17.58 7.46 8.67
N THR A 91 18.27 6.98 9.70
CA THR A 91 19.70 6.72 9.68
C THR A 91 19.92 5.25 9.96
N LEU A 92 20.62 4.56 9.05
CA LEU A 92 20.97 3.16 9.25
C LEU A 92 21.91 3.01 10.44
N SER A 93 21.61 2.07 11.31
CA SER A 93 22.43 1.74 12.50
C SER A 93 22.28 0.25 12.79
N GLU A 94 23.37 -0.38 13.19
CA GLU A 94 23.35 -1.76 13.68
C GLU A 94 22.99 -1.84 15.17
N ALA A 95 22.91 -0.67 15.85
CA ALA A 95 22.58 -0.57 17.27
C ALA A 95 21.15 -0.05 17.52
N ALA A 96 20.42 0.38 16.46
CA ALA A 96 19.07 0.91 16.57
C ALA A 96 18.20 0.43 15.42
N GLU A 97 16.95 0.11 15.70
CA GLU A 97 15.99 -0.32 14.68
C GLU A 97 15.58 0.83 13.75
N LEU A 98 15.36 0.50 12.49
CA LEU A 98 14.66 1.40 11.56
C LEU A 98 13.16 1.44 11.88
N ALA A 99 12.60 2.64 11.89
CA ALA A 99 11.20 2.85 12.23
C ALA A 99 10.25 2.02 11.35
N LEU A 100 9.30 1.35 11.99
CA LEU A 100 8.17 0.74 11.33
C LEU A 100 7.10 1.79 11.07
N ASN A 101 6.70 1.93 9.81
CA ASN A 101 5.56 2.74 9.42
C ASN A 101 4.40 1.83 9.05
N GLU A 102 3.25 2.02 9.69
CA GLU A 102 2.08 1.15 9.51
C GLU A 102 0.83 1.98 9.24
N LEU A 103 -0.03 1.47 8.37
CA LEU A 103 -1.42 1.87 8.16
C LEU A 103 -2.32 0.71 8.56
N PRO A 104 -3.36 0.91 9.36
CA PRO A 104 -3.90 2.20 9.82
C PRO A 104 -2.95 2.94 10.79
N THR A 105 -3.08 4.25 10.85
CA THR A 105 -2.38 5.09 11.82
C THR A 105 -3.29 5.42 13.00
N ALA A 106 -2.74 5.98 14.08
CA ALA A 106 -3.53 6.47 15.19
C ALA A 106 -4.49 7.61 14.77
N THR A 107 -4.13 8.37 13.73
CA THR A 107 -4.93 9.47 13.18
C THR A 107 -5.87 9.05 12.06
N ASP A 108 -5.66 7.88 11.48
CA ASP A 108 -6.49 7.29 10.41
C ASP A 108 -6.69 5.80 10.68
N ALA A 109 -7.32 5.50 11.82
CA ALA A 109 -7.58 4.13 12.26
C ALA A 109 -8.65 3.42 11.41
N THR A 110 -9.38 4.17 10.57
CA THR A 110 -10.46 3.66 9.74
C THR A 110 -10.03 3.27 8.33
N ALA A 111 -8.81 3.60 7.92
CA ALA A 111 -8.31 3.27 6.58
C ALA A 111 -8.27 1.75 6.31
N PHE A 112 -8.05 0.94 7.34
CA PHE A 112 -8.01 -0.51 7.26
C PHE A 112 -8.81 -1.14 8.42
N PRO A 113 -9.41 -2.34 8.22
CA PRO A 113 -9.33 -3.20 7.04
C PRO A 113 -10.06 -2.61 5.82
N LEU A 114 -9.47 -2.81 4.65
CA LEU A 114 -10.03 -2.38 3.37
C LEU A 114 -10.53 -3.58 2.58
N TYR A 115 -11.78 -3.49 2.10
CA TYR A 115 -12.39 -4.52 1.28
C TYR A 115 -12.26 -4.13 -0.20
N LEU A 116 -11.55 -4.93 -0.96
CA LEU A 116 -11.31 -4.69 -2.39
C LEU A 116 -12.20 -5.61 -3.24
N PRO A 117 -12.91 -5.07 -4.24
CA PRO A 117 -13.58 -5.88 -5.25
C PRO A 117 -12.58 -6.74 -6.04
N ALA A 118 -13.13 -7.74 -6.75
CA ALA A 118 -12.33 -8.63 -7.61
C ALA A 118 -11.45 -7.85 -8.58
N GLY A 119 -10.18 -8.21 -8.66
CA GLY A 119 -9.20 -7.62 -9.57
C GLY A 119 -8.70 -6.22 -9.22
N TYR A 120 -9.24 -5.56 -8.20
CA TYR A 120 -8.74 -4.27 -7.72
C TYR A 120 -7.31 -4.41 -7.19
N ARG A 121 -6.57 -3.32 -7.26
CA ARG A 121 -5.15 -3.28 -6.89
C ARG A 121 -4.84 -2.14 -5.95
N LEU A 122 -3.83 -2.34 -5.12
CA LEU A 122 -3.19 -1.25 -4.37
C LEU A 122 -1.82 -0.95 -4.97
N TYR A 123 -1.59 0.32 -5.24
CA TYR A 123 -0.30 0.85 -5.63
C TYR A 123 0.23 1.80 -4.56
N CYS A 124 1.54 1.97 -4.52
CA CYS A 124 2.17 2.97 -3.68
C CYS A 124 3.19 3.80 -4.43
N THR A 125 3.38 5.02 -3.93
CA THR A 125 4.40 5.97 -4.40
C THR A 125 5.03 6.69 -3.22
N ILE A 126 6.12 7.40 -3.47
CA ILE A 126 6.74 8.30 -2.49
C ILE A 126 6.85 9.72 -3.05
N GLY A 127 6.71 10.73 -2.18
CA GLY A 127 6.70 12.13 -2.58
C GLY A 127 8.08 12.76 -2.80
N THR A 128 9.12 12.18 -2.17
CA THR A 128 10.51 12.66 -2.27
C THR A 128 11.42 11.49 -2.59
N THR A 129 12.37 11.68 -3.50
CA THR A 129 13.40 10.67 -3.81
C THR A 129 14.24 10.37 -2.57
N VAL A 130 14.44 9.07 -2.31
CA VAL A 130 15.18 8.57 -1.15
C VAL A 130 16.34 7.68 -1.60
N ALA A 131 17.49 7.85 -0.97
CA ALA A 131 18.73 7.23 -1.43
C ALA A 131 18.74 5.70 -1.28
N ALA A 132 18.40 5.19 -0.10
CA ALA A 132 18.41 3.76 0.18
C ALA A 132 17.10 3.05 -0.22
N GLY A 133 16.00 3.79 -0.29
CA GLY A 133 14.69 3.26 -0.68
C GLY A 133 13.84 2.79 0.49
N LEU A 134 12.60 2.47 0.12
CA LEU A 134 11.58 1.89 1.00
C LEU A 134 11.08 0.56 0.42
N ARG A 135 10.72 -0.36 1.33
CA ARG A 135 9.90 -1.53 1.00
C ARG A 135 8.54 -1.38 1.66
N VAL A 136 7.50 -1.65 0.90
CA VAL A 136 6.10 -1.59 1.36
C VAL A 136 5.49 -2.97 1.23
N MET A 137 4.79 -3.40 2.26
CA MET A 137 4.14 -4.71 2.34
C MET A 137 2.67 -4.51 2.69
N ALA A 138 1.81 -5.22 1.99
CA ALA A 138 0.40 -5.36 2.34
C ALA A 138 0.12 -6.76 2.87
N VAL A 139 -0.66 -6.83 3.94
CA VAL A 139 -1.09 -8.08 4.58
C VAL A 139 -2.60 -8.17 4.50
N GLY A 140 -3.10 -9.28 4.01
CA GLY A 140 -4.53 -9.50 3.85
C GLY A 140 -4.85 -10.93 3.45
N ALA A 141 -6.02 -11.13 2.88
CA ALA A 141 -6.44 -12.43 2.36
C ALA A 141 -7.50 -12.27 1.26
N ASN A 142 -7.53 -13.20 0.33
CA ASN A 142 -8.57 -13.31 -0.69
C ASN A 142 -9.75 -14.14 -0.17
N TYR A 143 -10.93 -13.83 -0.69
CA TYR A 143 -12.16 -14.59 -0.45
C TYR A 143 -12.20 -15.89 -1.24
#